data_2424aed46970da295636b5d34096ad96
#
_entry.id   2424aed46970da295636b5d34096ad96
#
_cell.length_a   1.000
_cell.length_b   1.000
_cell.length_c   1.000
_cell.angle_alpha   90.00
_cell.angle_beta   90.00
_cell.angle_gamma   90.00
#
_symmetry.space_group_name_H-M   'P 1'
#
loop_
_entity.id
_entity.type
_entity.pdbx_description
1 polymer ?
#
loop_
_entity_poly.entity_id
_entity_poly.type
_entity_poly.pdbx_seq_one_letter_code
_entity_poly.pdbx_strand_id
1 'polypeptide(L)'
;YQTRHFTSISGMLYRMKQNAMGLANICILSTGVLLVISTTSCLWFGMQEIIQTRFPHQIAVEVNDTLMSANGDGTALTKEEISSVREQINNYLEEQQVSKRFERDETYWLAVAENKENWVGLTQELKGFEDGRSMIEFMEASEYERMTGKSADLKPGQVLVFTRKEEPYKYDTIQFGDTISCEVKHTENTQEDMVETTNVIYDTRIIVFADGEEAQAAYVAMTGRTPAGYSWKYQIDLIGDTKLETRIGQGIEKLVNQAQCDGYVEVRENNKASLYQM
;
A
#
# COMPACT_ATOMS: atom_id res chain seq x y z
N TYR A 1 57.90 48.50 -36.29
CA TYR A 1 56.77 47.59 -36.11
C TYR A 1 56.17 47.28 -37.50
N GLN A 2 56.34 46.06 -37.98
CA GLN A 2 55.96 45.70 -39.33
C GLN A 2 54.44 45.48 -39.33
N THR A 3 53.70 46.25 -40.11
CA THR A 3 52.24 46.23 -40.31
C THR A 3 51.69 44.84 -40.72
N ARG A 4 52.51 43.98 -41.31
CA ARG A 4 52.20 42.59 -41.67
C ARG A 4 51.85 41.71 -40.48
N HIS A 5 52.50 41.90 -39.34
CA HIS A 5 52.21 41.11 -38.11
C HIS A 5 50.90 41.52 -37.45
N PHE A 6 50.54 42.82 -37.53
CA PHE A 6 49.29 43.32 -36.94
C PHE A 6 48.05 42.74 -37.60
N THR A 7 48.03 42.72 -38.95
CA THR A 7 46.91 42.17 -39.71
C THR A 7 46.74 40.64 -39.49
N SER A 8 47.86 39.93 -39.42
CA SER A 8 47.83 38.48 -39.16
C SER A 8 47.31 38.15 -37.78
N ILE A 9 47.77 38.83 -36.74
CA ILE A 9 47.37 38.66 -35.36
C ILE A 9 45.89 39.06 -35.17
N SER A 10 45.48 40.19 -35.75
CA SER A 10 44.09 40.67 -35.70
C SER A 10 43.13 39.69 -36.39
N GLY A 11 43.51 39.14 -37.53
CA GLY A 11 42.69 38.11 -38.26
C GLY A 11 42.61 36.80 -37.50
N MET A 12 43.70 36.44 -36.78
CA MET A 12 43.71 35.22 -35.96
C MET A 12 42.83 35.40 -34.72
N LEU A 13 42.91 36.54 -34.03
CA LEU A 13 42.06 36.89 -32.88
C LEU A 13 40.59 36.93 -33.24
N TYR A 14 40.23 37.48 -34.41
CA TYR A 14 38.85 37.54 -34.89
C TYR A 14 38.31 36.12 -35.14
N ARG A 15 39.07 35.25 -35.82
CA ARG A 15 38.65 33.84 -36.03
C ARG A 15 38.57 33.06 -34.74
N MET A 16 39.48 33.28 -33.78
CA MET A 16 39.39 32.65 -32.47
C MET A 16 38.10 33.07 -31.72
N LYS A 17 37.76 34.38 -31.75
CA LYS A 17 36.55 34.91 -31.14
C LYS A 17 35.28 34.30 -31.78
N GLN A 18 35.24 34.17 -33.12
CA GLN A 18 34.13 33.60 -33.84
C GLN A 18 33.98 32.10 -33.57
N ASN A 19 35.08 31.35 -33.52
CA ASN A 19 35.07 29.94 -33.17
C ASN A 19 34.71 29.71 -31.69
N ALA A 20 35.16 30.56 -30.78
CA ALA A 20 34.80 30.49 -29.37
C ALA A 20 33.29 30.72 -29.16
N MET A 21 32.68 31.65 -29.90
CA MET A 21 31.22 31.90 -29.83
C MET A 21 30.43 30.72 -30.39
N GLY A 22 30.90 30.10 -31.46
CA GLY A 22 30.29 28.88 -32.02
C GLY A 22 30.38 27.71 -31.03
N LEU A 23 31.54 27.53 -30.41
CA LEU A 23 31.75 26.48 -29.41
C LEU A 23 30.85 26.71 -28.16
N ALA A 24 30.76 27.95 -27.69
CA ALA A 24 29.92 28.32 -26.56
C ALA A 24 28.43 28.02 -26.85
N ASN A 25 27.95 28.36 -28.04
CA ASN A 25 26.57 28.05 -28.43
C ASN A 25 26.30 26.53 -28.47
N ILE A 26 27.26 25.75 -29.01
CA ILE A 26 27.13 24.29 -29.02
C ILE A 26 27.09 23.74 -27.59
N CYS A 27 27.96 24.23 -26.71
CA CYS A 27 28.00 23.83 -25.31
C CYS A 27 26.64 24.14 -24.60
N ILE A 28 26.11 25.34 -24.78
CA ILE A 28 24.83 25.76 -24.18
C ILE A 28 23.70 24.88 -24.70
N LEU A 29 23.61 24.68 -26.02
CA LEU A 29 22.57 23.85 -26.60
C LEU A 29 22.69 22.38 -26.14
N SER A 30 23.90 21.82 -26.13
CA SER A 30 24.16 20.45 -25.68
C SER A 30 23.79 20.27 -24.21
N THR A 31 24.14 21.24 -23.36
CA THR A 31 23.80 21.22 -21.93
C THR A 31 22.28 21.31 -21.75
N GLY A 32 21.61 22.16 -22.51
CA GLY A 32 20.15 22.28 -22.48
C GLY A 32 19.45 20.97 -22.87
N VAL A 33 19.90 20.33 -23.94
CA VAL A 33 19.35 19.03 -24.39
C VAL A 33 19.61 17.96 -23.34
N LEU A 34 20.81 17.88 -22.78
CA LEU A 34 21.14 16.91 -21.73
C LEU A 34 20.31 17.11 -20.46
N LEU A 35 20.06 18.36 -20.07
CA LEU A 35 19.20 18.67 -18.92
C LEU A 35 17.74 18.20 -19.18
N VAL A 36 17.20 18.49 -20.35
CA VAL A 36 15.83 18.05 -20.70
C VAL A 36 15.73 16.53 -20.71
N ILE A 37 16.66 15.83 -21.33
CA ILE A 37 16.66 14.36 -21.36
C ILE A 37 16.80 13.80 -19.93
N SER A 38 17.71 14.32 -19.15
CA SER A 38 17.95 13.86 -17.77
C SER A 38 16.70 14.06 -16.89
N THR A 39 16.13 15.27 -16.90
CA THR A 39 14.93 15.55 -16.11
C THR A 39 13.73 14.72 -16.54
N THR A 40 13.50 14.57 -17.83
CA THR A 40 12.41 13.73 -18.34
C THR A 40 12.60 12.27 -17.96
N SER A 41 13.82 11.76 -18.07
CA SER A 41 14.13 10.38 -17.65
C SER A 41 13.93 10.18 -16.15
N CYS A 42 14.40 11.11 -15.31
CA CYS A 42 14.21 11.04 -13.86
C CYS A 42 12.71 11.06 -13.49
N LEU A 43 11.91 11.90 -14.13
CA LEU A 43 10.47 11.93 -13.91
C LEU A 43 9.81 10.62 -14.33
N TRP A 44 10.19 10.07 -15.49
CA TRP A 44 9.65 8.81 -15.96
C TRP A 44 9.95 7.64 -15.01
N PHE A 45 11.21 7.49 -14.59
CA PHE A 45 11.59 6.44 -13.64
C PHE A 45 10.94 6.64 -12.27
N GLY A 46 10.89 7.88 -11.78
CA GLY A 46 10.23 8.20 -10.51
C GLY A 46 8.74 7.88 -10.54
N MET A 47 8.05 8.16 -11.65
CA MET A 47 6.63 7.78 -11.81
C MET A 47 6.43 6.26 -11.81
N GLN A 48 7.31 5.50 -12.46
CA GLN A 48 7.22 4.03 -12.45
C GLN A 48 7.41 3.46 -11.04
N GLU A 49 8.35 3.99 -10.28
CA GLU A 49 8.58 3.60 -8.89
C GLU A 49 7.37 3.93 -8.00
N ILE A 50 6.80 5.11 -8.15
CA ILE A 50 5.58 5.51 -7.42
C ILE A 50 4.42 4.56 -7.73
N ILE A 51 4.21 4.21 -9.00
CA ILE A 51 3.14 3.30 -9.42
C ILE A 51 3.34 1.92 -8.80
N GLN A 52 4.55 1.38 -8.86
CA GLN A 52 4.86 0.07 -8.29
C GLN A 52 4.73 0.05 -6.77
N THR A 53 5.07 1.16 -6.12
CA THR A 53 4.97 1.27 -4.66
C THR A 53 3.53 1.48 -4.20
N ARG A 54 2.73 2.27 -4.94
CA ARG A 54 1.33 2.55 -4.58
C ARG A 54 0.38 1.42 -4.97
N PHE A 55 0.64 0.77 -6.10
CA PHE A 55 -0.19 -0.29 -6.65
C PHE A 55 0.69 -1.51 -6.93
N PRO A 56 1.14 -2.23 -5.89
CA PRO A 56 2.07 -3.35 -6.04
C PRO A 56 1.46 -4.48 -6.84
N HIS A 57 0.15 -4.67 -6.73
CA HIS A 57 -0.59 -5.72 -7.42
C HIS A 57 -1.41 -5.21 -8.60
N GLN A 58 -1.69 -6.10 -9.54
CA GLN A 58 -2.43 -5.76 -10.75
C GLN A 58 -3.89 -5.43 -10.45
N ILE A 59 -4.52 -6.23 -9.60
CA ILE A 59 -5.89 -6.03 -9.17
C ILE A 59 -5.95 -6.17 -7.65
N ALA A 60 -6.50 -5.18 -6.98
CA ALA A 60 -6.80 -5.20 -5.55
C ALA A 60 -8.28 -4.92 -5.33
N VAL A 61 -8.92 -5.76 -4.53
CA VAL A 61 -10.26 -5.54 -4.00
C VAL A 61 -10.10 -5.17 -2.54
N GLU A 62 -10.65 -4.06 -2.13
CA GLU A 62 -10.68 -3.65 -0.74
C GLU A 62 -12.12 -3.37 -0.33
N VAL A 63 -12.55 -4.03 0.73
CA VAL A 63 -13.81 -3.78 1.41
C VAL A 63 -13.48 -3.32 2.82
N ASN A 64 -13.87 -2.12 3.15
CA ASN A 64 -13.59 -1.54 4.45
C ASN A 64 -14.82 -1.64 5.35
N ASP A 65 -14.58 -1.82 6.64
CA ASP A 65 -15.61 -1.65 7.66
C ASP A 65 -16.11 -0.19 7.65
N THR A 66 -17.34 -0.01 8.08
CA THR A 66 -18.09 1.26 8.18
C THR A 66 -17.36 2.41 8.86
N LEU A 67 -16.33 2.12 9.65
CA LEU A 67 -15.51 3.15 10.31
C LEU A 67 -14.72 4.04 9.34
N MET A 68 -14.46 3.55 8.13
CA MET A 68 -13.74 4.29 7.08
C MET A 68 -14.70 4.92 6.07
N SER A 69 -15.98 4.55 6.08
CA SER A 69 -16.99 5.19 5.23
C SER A 69 -17.30 6.59 5.76
N ALA A 70 -17.14 7.60 4.90
CA ALA A 70 -17.40 9.00 5.24
C ALA A 70 -18.85 9.26 5.67
N ASN A 71 -19.77 8.37 5.33
CA ASN A 71 -21.21 8.50 5.59
C ASN A 71 -21.73 7.57 6.72
N GLY A 72 -20.91 6.62 7.17
CA GLY A 72 -21.27 5.71 8.28
C GLY A 72 -22.40 4.72 7.97
N ASP A 73 -22.77 4.59 6.69
CA ASP A 73 -23.87 3.74 6.19
C ASP A 73 -23.38 2.52 5.38
N GLY A 74 -22.06 2.29 5.36
CA GLY A 74 -21.47 1.12 4.72
C GLY A 74 -21.94 -0.17 5.40
N THR A 75 -22.24 -1.19 4.60
CA THR A 75 -22.60 -2.53 5.10
C THR A 75 -21.30 -3.30 5.30
N ALA A 76 -20.93 -3.49 6.57
CA ALA A 76 -19.79 -4.35 6.91
C ALA A 76 -20.12 -5.80 6.55
N LEU A 77 -19.17 -6.51 5.94
CA LEU A 77 -19.36 -7.89 5.53
C LEU A 77 -19.12 -8.88 6.68
N THR A 78 -19.92 -9.93 6.69
CA THR A 78 -19.66 -11.15 7.48
C THR A 78 -18.60 -12.01 6.79
N LYS A 79 -18.01 -12.97 7.50
CA LYS A 79 -17.06 -13.94 6.90
C LYS A 79 -17.71 -14.77 5.80
N GLU A 80 -18.99 -15.09 5.94
CA GLU A 80 -19.79 -15.86 4.98
C GLU A 80 -19.98 -15.07 3.68
N GLU A 81 -20.29 -13.78 3.78
CA GLU A 81 -20.43 -12.89 2.63
C GLU A 81 -19.10 -12.70 1.90
N ILE A 82 -18.01 -12.47 2.63
CA ILE A 82 -16.66 -12.40 2.06
C ILE A 82 -16.33 -13.71 1.32
N SER A 83 -16.62 -14.86 1.93
CA SER A 83 -16.39 -16.17 1.31
C SER A 83 -17.19 -16.37 0.04
N SER A 84 -18.44 -15.90 0.02
CA SER A 84 -19.30 -15.94 -1.17
C SER A 84 -18.76 -15.07 -2.31
N VAL A 85 -18.34 -13.84 -2.02
CA VAL A 85 -17.76 -12.95 -3.03
C VAL A 85 -16.44 -13.52 -3.57
N ARG A 86 -15.60 -14.05 -2.69
CA ARG A 86 -14.35 -14.73 -3.05
C ARG A 86 -14.59 -15.90 -4.00
N GLU A 87 -15.58 -16.75 -3.70
CA GLU A 87 -15.95 -17.88 -4.55
C GLU A 87 -16.44 -17.40 -5.92
N GLN A 88 -17.26 -16.36 -5.97
CA GLN A 88 -17.71 -15.77 -7.24
C GLN A 88 -16.55 -15.24 -8.07
N ILE A 89 -15.57 -14.57 -7.44
CA ILE A 89 -14.36 -14.08 -8.12
C ILE A 89 -13.54 -15.27 -8.66
N ASN A 90 -13.33 -16.31 -7.87
CA ASN A 90 -12.59 -17.50 -8.30
C ASN A 90 -13.26 -18.21 -9.47
N ASN A 91 -14.59 -18.42 -9.40
CA ASN A 91 -15.36 -19.01 -10.49
C ASN A 91 -15.26 -18.15 -11.77
N TYR A 92 -15.35 -16.84 -11.64
CA TYR A 92 -15.18 -15.92 -12.77
C TYR A 92 -13.78 -16.04 -13.41
N LEU A 93 -12.71 -16.11 -12.59
CA LEU A 93 -11.34 -16.28 -13.09
C LEU A 93 -11.16 -17.63 -13.81
N GLU A 94 -11.76 -18.70 -13.30
CA GLU A 94 -11.77 -20.02 -13.94
C GLU A 94 -12.53 -20.02 -15.28
N GLU A 95 -13.70 -19.40 -15.33
CA GLU A 95 -14.47 -19.23 -16.57
C GLU A 95 -13.70 -18.46 -17.64
N GLN A 96 -12.93 -17.44 -17.22
CA GLN A 96 -12.07 -16.67 -18.11
C GLN A 96 -10.76 -17.41 -18.46
N GLN A 97 -10.50 -18.60 -17.90
CA GLN A 97 -9.29 -19.40 -18.09
C GLN A 97 -8.01 -18.61 -17.73
N VAL A 98 -8.07 -17.82 -16.67
CA VAL A 98 -6.98 -16.96 -16.23
C VAL A 98 -6.21 -17.62 -15.10
N SER A 99 -4.88 -17.63 -15.22
CA SER A 99 -3.98 -18.13 -14.19
C SER A 99 -3.45 -16.98 -13.33
N LYS A 100 -3.45 -17.20 -12.02
CA LYS A 100 -2.87 -16.28 -11.03
C LYS A 100 -1.38 -16.57 -10.86
N ARG A 101 -0.54 -15.53 -10.84
CA ARG A 101 0.87 -15.60 -10.47
C ARG A 101 1.05 -15.31 -8.98
N PHE A 102 0.21 -14.46 -8.43
CA PHE A 102 0.19 -14.09 -7.02
C PHE A 102 -1.26 -13.98 -6.55
N GLU A 103 -1.47 -14.35 -5.30
CA GLU A 103 -2.76 -14.20 -4.62
C GLU A 103 -2.49 -13.94 -3.14
N ARG A 104 -3.14 -12.92 -2.61
CA ARG A 104 -3.15 -12.59 -1.19
C ARG A 104 -4.56 -12.24 -0.78
N ASP A 105 -5.00 -12.75 0.33
CA ASP A 105 -6.36 -12.66 0.81
C ASP A 105 -6.33 -12.48 2.32
N GLU A 106 -6.78 -11.32 2.79
CA GLU A 106 -6.69 -10.90 4.18
C GLU A 106 -8.06 -10.51 4.70
N THR A 107 -8.46 -11.08 5.82
CA THR A 107 -9.69 -10.74 6.53
C THR A 107 -9.33 -10.31 7.95
N TYR A 108 -9.74 -9.11 8.36
CA TYR A 108 -9.39 -8.52 9.64
C TYR A 108 -10.45 -7.52 10.10
N TRP A 109 -10.44 -7.17 11.38
CA TRP A 109 -11.14 -5.98 11.85
C TRP A 109 -10.19 -4.80 11.86
N LEU A 110 -10.67 -3.66 11.40
CA LEU A 110 -9.90 -2.43 11.36
C LEU A 110 -10.39 -1.45 12.42
N ALA A 111 -9.45 -0.84 13.13
CA ALA A 111 -9.73 0.28 13.99
C ALA A 111 -8.63 1.33 13.90
N VAL A 112 -8.96 2.57 14.29
CA VAL A 112 -8.00 3.66 14.41
C VAL A 112 -7.81 3.97 15.88
N ALA A 113 -6.57 3.99 16.35
CA ALA A 113 -6.25 4.20 17.75
C ALA A 113 -5.05 5.11 17.93
N GLU A 114 -4.95 5.72 19.10
CA GLU A 114 -3.69 6.28 19.58
C GLU A 114 -2.75 5.16 20.00
N ASN A 115 -1.48 5.37 19.72
CA ASN A 115 -0.44 4.40 19.91
C ASN A 115 0.68 5.01 20.74
N LYS A 116 0.85 4.53 21.95
CA LYS A 116 1.86 5.02 22.88
C LYS A 116 2.64 3.85 23.46
N GLU A 117 3.89 3.69 23.05
CA GLU A 117 4.73 2.58 23.51
C GLU A 117 4.04 1.21 23.33
N ASN A 118 3.69 0.56 24.43
CA ASN A 118 2.98 -0.73 24.44
C ASN A 118 1.45 -0.59 24.67
N TRP A 119 0.91 0.62 24.62
CA TRP A 119 -0.52 0.87 24.81
C TRP A 119 -1.18 1.31 23.50
N VAL A 120 -2.37 0.78 23.23
CA VAL A 120 -3.25 1.17 22.12
C VAL A 120 -4.66 1.41 22.66
N GLY A 121 -5.25 2.55 22.28
CA GLY A 121 -6.56 2.92 22.79
C GLY A 121 -7.07 4.23 22.20
N LEU A 122 -8.21 4.68 22.70
CA LEU A 122 -8.82 5.95 22.34
C LEU A 122 -8.96 6.81 23.59
N THR A 123 -8.30 7.96 23.60
CA THR A 123 -8.43 8.94 24.69
C THR A 123 -9.55 9.95 24.45
N GLN A 124 -9.99 10.11 23.19
CA GLN A 124 -11.08 11.02 22.78
C GLN A 124 -11.87 10.42 21.61
N GLU A 125 -13.12 10.89 21.41
CA GLU A 125 -13.90 10.52 20.24
C GLU A 125 -13.17 10.90 18.95
N LEU A 126 -13.15 9.96 17.98
CA LEU A 126 -12.48 10.10 16.70
C LEU A 126 -13.08 11.25 15.90
N LYS A 127 -12.29 12.30 15.66
CA LYS A 127 -12.63 13.40 14.75
C LYS A 127 -11.82 13.39 13.44
N GLY A 128 -11.25 12.25 13.07
CA GLY A 128 -10.44 12.08 11.87
C GLY A 128 -9.02 11.56 12.16
N PHE A 129 -8.23 11.39 11.10
CA PHE A 129 -6.82 11.01 11.21
C PHE A 129 -5.99 12.25 11.58
N GLU A 130 -5.69 12.39 12.86
CA GLU A 130 -4.75 13.40 13.37
C GLU A 130 -3.37 12.77 13.59
N ASP A 131 -2.34 13.60 13.72
CA ASP A 131 -0.98 13.15 14.00
C ASP A 131 -0.94 12.27 15.28
N GLY A 132 -0.25 11.14 15.20
CA GLY A 132 -0.08 10.19 16.32
C GLY A 132 -1.11 9.07 16.37
N ARG A 133 -1.96 8.92 15.36
CA ARG A 133 -2.90 7.79 15.25
C ARG A 133 -2.38 6.75 14.29
N SER A 134 -2.63 5.50 14.64
CA SER A 134 -2.28 4.32 13.88
C SER A 134 -3.52 3.54 13.50
N MET A 135 -3.46 2.88 12.37
CA MET A 135 -4.43 1.85 12.00
C MET A 135 -4.06 0.56 12.73
N ILE A 136 -5.03 -0.08 13.35
CA ILE A 136 -4.85 -1.36 14.04
C ILE A 136 -5.70 -2.40 13.32
N GLU A 137 -5.04 -3.41 12.79
CA GLU A 137 -5.66 -4.56 12.14
C GLU A 137 -5.67 -5.72 13.13
N PHE A 138 -6.85 -6.22 13.45
CA PHE A 138 -7.06 -7.36 14.34
C PHE A 138 -7.29 -8.61 13.49
N MET A 139 -6.37 -9.54 13.54
CA MET A 139 -6.38 -10.75 12.73
C MET A 139 -6.41 -11.98 13.62
N GLU A 140 -7.07 -13.04 13.17
CA GLU A 140 -7.05 -14.34 13.82
C GLU A 140 -5.83 -15.17 13.37
N ALA A 141 -5.34 -16.06 14.22
CA ALA A 141 -4.25 -16.97 13.88
C ALA A 141 -4.55 -17.82 12.64
N SER A 142 -5.79 -18.23 12.44
CA SER A 142 -6.25 -18.96 11.26
C SER A 142 -6.02 -18.18 9.96
N GLU A 143 -6.25 -16.85 9.96
CA GLU A 143 -5.99 -15.99 8.80
C GLU A 143 -4.49 -15.82 8.56
N TYR A 144 -3.73 -15.60 9.63
CA TYR A 144 -2.28 -15.53 9.55
C TYR A 144 -1.68 -16.80 8.93
N GLU A 145 -2.10 -17.97 9.42
CA GLU A 145 -1.63 -19.26 8.92
C GLU A 145 -2.02 -19.49 7.46
N ARG A 146 -3.24 -19.08 7.07
CA ARG A 146 -3.71 -19.17 5.69
C ARG A 146 -2.88 -18.30 4.75
N MET A 147 -2.52 -17.09 5.18
CA MET A 147 -1.74 -16.13 4.38
C MET A 147 -0.28 -16.54 4.23
N THR A 148 0.33 -16.93 5.34
CA THR A 148 1.79 -17.13 5.41
C THR A 148 2.21 -18.58 5.23
N GLY A 149 1.29 -19.53 5.41
CA GLY A 149 1.58 -20.96 5.50
C GLY A 149 2.36 -21.36 6.75
N LYS A 150 2.51 -20.44 7.72
CA LYS A 150 3.25 -20.63 8.95
C LYS A 150 2.30 -20.69 10.13
N SER A 151 2.51 -21.59 11.08
CA SER A 151 1.71 -21.63 12.30
C SER A 151 2.03 -20.45 13.22
N ALA A 152 1.00 -19.80 13.72
CA ALA A 152 1.13 -18.74 14.73
C ALA A 152 1.54 -19.33 16.09
N ASP A 153 1.06 -20.56 16.41
CA ASP A 153 1.34 -21.29 17.66
C ASP A 153 1.19 -20.36 18.88
N LEU A 154 0.04 -19.69 18.99
CA LEU A 154 -0.30 -18.79 20.07
C LEU A 154 -1.07 -19.51 21.16
N LYS A 155 -0.72 -19.18 22.42
CA LYS A 155 -1.51 -19.56 23.59
C LYS A 155 -2.54 -18.48 23.89
N PRO A 156 -3.62 -18.80 24.62
CA PRO A 156 -4.56 -17.77 25.10
C PRO A 156 -3.83 -16.63 25.79
N GLY A 157 -4.18 -15.38 25.43
CA GLY A 157 -3.55 -14.18 25.94
C GLY A 157 -2.20 -13.83 25.31
N GLN A 158 -1.73 -14.58 24.30
CA GLN A 158 -0.55 -14.25 23.49
C GLN A 158 -0.93 -13.70 22.13
N VAL A 159 -0.13 -12.77 21.63
CA VAL A 159 -0.32 -12.15 20.31
C VAL A 159 0.99 -12.05 19.54
N LEU A 160 0.90 -12.01 18.19
CA LEU A 160 1.99 -11.50 17.34
C LEU A 160 1.69 -10.06 16.97
N VAL A 161 2.71 -9.22 16.94
CA VAL A 161 2.58 -7.81 16.54
C VAL A 161 3.53 -7.49 15.40
N PHE A 162 2.97 -7.01 14.28
CA PHE A 162 3.73 -6.55 13.13
C PHE A 162 3.46 -5.06 12.90
N THR A 163 4.48 -4.32 12.49
CA THR A 163 4.40 -2.88 12.22
C THR A 163 4.73 -2.61 10.76
N ARG A 164 3.92 -1.80 10.04
CA ARG A 164 4.14 -1.55 8.60
C ARG A 164 5.15 -0.44 8.32
N LYS A 165 5.29 0.53 9.20
CA LYS A 165 6.11 1.73 8.97
C LYS A 165 7.22 1.92 9.97
N GLU A 166 7.03 1.44 11.19
CA GLU A 166 7.97 1.57 12.30
C GLU A 166 8.95 0.40 12.36
N GLU A 167 9.97 0.54 13.23
CA GLU A 167 10.83 -0.58 13.61
C GLU A 167 9.99 -1.72 14.19
N PRO A 168 10.51 -2.96 14.16
CA PRO A 168 9.82 -4.12 14.74
C PRO A 168 9.37 -3.84 16.18
N TYR A 169 8.20 -4.32 16.54
CA TYR A 169 7.65 -4.14 17.88
C TYR A 169 8.59 -4.74 18.94
N LYS A 170 8.99 -3.94 19.91
CA LYS A 170 10.05 -4.29 20.87
C LYS A 170 9.59 -4.60 22.30
N TYR A 171 8.30 -4.40 22.58
CA TYR A 171 7.77 -4.60 23.92
C TYR A 171 7.28 -6.05 24.10
N ASP A 172 7.44 -6.61 25.29
CA ASP A 172 7.01 -7.98 25.62
C ASP A 172 5.50 -8.07 25.90
N THR A 173 4.82 -6.94 26.02
CA THR A 173 3.36 -6.85 26.22
C THR A 173 2.76 -5.76 25.36
N ILE A 174 1.47 -5.93 25.03
CA ILE A 174 0.64 -4.89 24.44
C ILE A 174 -0.64 -4.74 25.23
N GLN A 175 -1.05 -3.51 25.49
CA GLN A 175 -2.23 -3.18 26.27
C GLN A 175 -3.29 -2.52 25.40
N PHE A 176 -4.51 -3.04 25.47
CA PHE A 176 -5.68 -2.54 24.74
C PHE A 176 -6.60 -1.80 25.71
N GLY A 177 -6.72 -0.48 25.52
CA GLY A 177 -7.40 0.37 26.50
C GLY A 177 -6.84 0.17 27.90
N ASP A 178 -7.71 0.17 28.92
CA ASP A 178 -7.32 0.05 30.31
C ASP A 178 -7.54 -1.36 30.89
N THR A 179 -8.06 -2.30 30.09
CA THR A 179 -8.61 -3.55 30.64
C THR A 179 -7.94 -4.82 30.15
N ILE A 180 -7.36 -4.85 28.96
CA ILE A 180 -6.78 -6.05 28.36
C ILE A 180 -5.27 -5.85 28.12
N SER A 181 -4.48 -6.79 28.58
CA SER A 181 -3.04 -6.86 28.32
C SER A 181 -2.70 -8.25 27.79
N CYS A 182 -2.01 -8.31 26.65
CA CYS A 182 -1.54 -9.55 26.03
C CYS A 182 -0.02 -9.61 26.06
N GLU A 183 0.51 -10.83 26.17
CA GLU A 183 1.93 -11.13 26.00
C GLU A 183 2.28 -11.13 24.50
N VAL A 184 3.37 -10.48 24.12
CA VAL A 184 3.81 -10.46 22.73
C VAL A 184 4.81 -11.60 22.50
N LYS A 185 4.43 -12.53 21.65
CA LYS A 185 5.34 -13.58 21.17
C LYS A 185 6.21 -13.00 20.08
N HIS A 186 7.48 -12.75 20.39
CA HIS A 186 8.45 -12.34 19.39
C HIS A 186 8.78 -13.50 18.45
N THR A 187 8.71 -13.26 17.17
CA THR A 187 9.03 -14.24 16.14
C THR A 187 10.16 -13.72 15.26
N GLU A 188 11.03 -14.62 14.82
CA GLU A 188 12.03 -14.33 13.78
C GLU A 188 11.39 -14.21 12.39
N ASN A 189 10.08 -14.51 12.27
CA ASN A 189 9.34 -14.33 11.03
C ASN A 189 9.33 -12.86 10.68
N THR A 190 9.93 -12.58 9.55
CA THR A 190 10.16 -11.24 9.07
C THR A 190 8.83 -10.52 8.83
N GLN A 191 8.80 -9.25 9.16
CA GLN A 191 7.75 -8.32 8.76
C GLN A 191 7.41 -8.43 7.26
N GLU A 192 8.37 -8.88 6.43
CA GLU A 192 8.24 -9.02 4.98
C GLU A 192 7.10 -9.94 4.54
N ASP A 193 6.77 -10.98 5.32
CA ASP A 193 5.67 -11.89 4.97
C ASP A 193 4.28 -11.28 5.24
N MET A 194 4.20 -10.36 6.21
CA MET A 194 2.95 -9.75 6.65
C MET A 194 2.76 -8.34 6.13
N VAL A 195 3.86 -7.66 5.83
CA VAL A 195 3.86 -6.26 5.51
C VAL A 195 4.29 -6.07 4.07
N GLU A 196 3.32 -5.74 3.19
CA GLU A 196 3.70 -5.17 1.91
C GLU A 196 4.37 -3.82 2.11
N THR A 197 5.51 -3.61 1.44
CA THR A 197 6.18 -2.32 1.33
C THR A 197 5.35 -1.36 0.47
N THR A 198 4.11 -1.12 0.85
CA THR A 198 3.29 -0.08 0.24
C THR A 198 3.55 1.24 0.94
N ASN A 199 3.41 2.34 0.23
CA ASN A 199 3.40 3.69 0.81
C ASN A 199 2.17 3.82 1.72
N VAL A 200 2.26 3.28 2.92
CA VAL A 200 1.22 3.43 3.93
C VAL A 200 1.31 4.86 4.45
N ILE A 201 0.27 5.64 4.21
CA ILE A 201 0.17 7.03 4.68
C ILE A 201 0.13 7.04 6.21
N TYR A 202 -0.52 6.04 6.79
CA TYR A 202 -0.69 5.89 8.24
C TYR A 202 0.18 4.76 8.77
N ASP A 203 0.70 4.93 9.98
CA ASP A 203 1.30 3.83 10.71
C ASP A 203 0.25 2.74 10.94
N THR A 204 0.61 1.49 10.67
CA THR A 204 -0.32 0.36 10.78
C THR A 204 0.31 -0.74 11.61
N ARG A 205 -0.43 -1.22 12.61
CA ARG A 205 -0.08 -2.41 13.39
C ARG A 205 -1.04 -3.54 13.05
N ILE A 206 -0.48 -4.69 12.69
CA ILE A 206 -1.23 -5.93 12.51
C ILE A 206 -1.02 -6.74 13.77
N ILE A 207 -2.11 -7.10 14.44
CA ILE A 207 -2.07 -7.86 15.69
C ILE A 207 -2.82 -9.16 15.46
N VAL A 208 -2.09 -10.28 15.60
CA VAL A 208 -2.63 -11.62 15.41
C VAL A 208 -2.96 -12.21 16.78
N PHE A 209 -4.19 -12.63 16.96
CA PHE A 209 -4.72 -13.24 18.19
C PHE A 209 -4.89 -14.75 17.99
N ALA A 210 -4.91 -15.49 19.11
CA ALA A 210 -5.12 -16.93 19.07
C ALA A 210 -6.46 -17.32 18.42
N ASP A 211 -7.51 -16.55 18.73
CA ASP A 211 -8.85 -16.74 18.18
C ASP A 211 -9.63 -15.42 18.05
N GLY A 212 -10.83 -15.50 17.45
CA GLY A 212 -11.67 -14.33 17.21
C GLY A 212 -12.33 -13.76 18.47
N GLU A 213 -12.50 -14.55 19.53
CA GLU A 213 -13.10 -14.07 20.79
C GLU A 213 -12.10 -13.13 21.50
N GLU A 214 -10.84 -13.50 21.56
CA GLU A 214 -9.76 -12.66 22.10
C GLU A 214 -9.56 -11.39 21.29
N ALA A 215 -9.56 -11.52 19.96
CA ALA A 215 -9.44 -10.38 19.06
C ALA A 215 -10.60 -9.39 19.24
N GLN A 216 -11.85 -9.90 19.35
CA GLN A 216 -13.03 -9.08 19.60
C GLN A 216 -13.00 -8.41 20.98
N ALA A 217 -12.58 -9.13 22.01
CA ALA A 217 -12.43 -8.58 23.35
C ALA A 217 -11.43 -7.42 23.38
N ALA A 218 -10.28 -7.58 22.73
CA ALA A 218 -9.26 -6.54 22.60
C ALA A 218 -9.79 -5.34 21.79
N TYR A 219 -10.50 -5.57 20.70
CA TYR A 219 -11.14 -4.53 19.91
C TYR A 219 -12.14 -3.71 20.75
N VAL A 220 -13.00 -4.38 21.52
CA VAL A 220 -13.98 -3.72 22.40
C VAL A 220 -13.28 -2.96 23.52
N ALA A 221 -12.24 -3.53 24.14
CA ALA A 221 -11.46 -2.86 25.17
C ALA A 221 -10.79 -1.58 24.68
N MET A 222 -10.34 -1.58 23.43
CA MET A 222 -9.69 -0.44 22.79
C MET A 222 -10.69 0.64 22.34
N THR A 223 -11.82 0.23 21.73
CA THR A 223 -12.72 1.16 21.02
C THR A 223 -14.00 1.47 21.80
N GLY A 224 -14.36 0.66 22.81
CA GLY A 224 -15.65 0.70 23.49
C GLY A 224 -16.84 0.21 22.65
N ARG A 225 -16.59 -0.39 21.47
CA ARG A 225 -17.62 -0.81 20.51
C ARG A 225 -17.33 -2.22 20.01
N THR A 226 -18.35 -2.97 19.67
CA THR A 226 -18.22 -4.22 18.90
C THR A 226 -17.88 -3.91 17.45
N PRO A 227 -17.01 -4.69 16.78
CA PRO A 227 -16.78 -4.52 15.34
C PRO A 227 -18.08 -4.75 14.57
N ALA A 228 -18.37 -3.89 13.61
CA ALA A 228 -19.60 -3.98 12.80
C ALA A 228 -19.52 -5.12 11.78
N GLY A 229 -18.33 -5.45 11.32
CA GLY A 229 -18.02 -6.52 10.39
C GLY A 229 -16.55 -6.56 10.07
N TYR A 230 -16.18 -7.29 9.04
CA TYR A 230 -14.80 -7.47 8.63
C TYR A 230 -14.41 -6.52 7.51
N SER A 231 -13.18 -6.04 7.55
CA SER A 231 -12.47 -5.53 6.39
C SER A 231 -11.86 -6.71 5.63
N TRP A 232 -11.88 -6.62 4.32
CA TRP A 232 -11.35 -7.66 3.44
C TRP A 232 -10.50 -7.04 2.35
N LYS A 233 -9.30 -7.59 2.17
CA LYS A 233 -8.37 -7.19 1.13
C LYS A 233 -7.98 -8.42 0.32
N TYR A 234 -8.26 -8.37 -0.99
CA TYR A 234 -7.94 -9.45 -1.91
C TYR A 234 -7.12 -8.90 -3.07
N GLN A 235 -5.92 -9.43 -3.24
CA GLN A 235 -4.96 -8.95 -4.21
C GLN A 235 -4.50 -10.08 -5.12
N ILE A 236 -4.46 -9.82 -6.43
CA ILE A 236 -4.02 -10.80 -7.41
C ILE A 236 -3.13 -10.18 -8.48
N ASP A 237 -2.14 -10.99 -8.91
CA ASP A 237 -1.40 -10.76 -10.14
C ASP A 237 -1.72 -11.87 -11.13
N LEU A 238 -2.06 -11.49 -12.34
CA LEU A 238 -2.45 -12.39 -13.42
C LEU A 238 -1.26 -12.71 -14.34
N ILE A 239 -1.31 -13.87 -14.99
CA ILE A 239 -0.42 -14.21 -16.08
C ILE A 239 -1.09 -13.77 -17.38
N GLY A 240 -0.66 -12.63 -17.94
CA GLY A 240 -1.24 -12.07 -19.15
C GLY A 240 -0.76 -10.66 -19.45
N ASP A 241 -1.42 -10.02 -20.39
CA ASP A 241 -1.14 -8.64 -20.79
C ASP A 241 -2.04 -7.63 -20.05
N THR A 242 -1.76 -6.36 -20.22
CA THR A 242 -2.48 -5.24 -19.57
C THR A 242 -3.96 -5.15 -19.98
N LYS A 243 -4.31 -5.64 -21.19
CA LYS A 243 -5.71 -5.69 -21.64
C LYS A 243 -6.49 -6.73 -20.87
N LEU A 244 -5.84 -7.87 -20.58
CA LEU A 244 -6.42 -8.90 -19.73
C LEU A 244 -6.65 -8.36 -18.33
N GLU A 245 -5.66 -7.70 -17.72
CA GLU A 245 -5.76 -7.06 -16.42
C GLU A 245 -6.99 -6.14 -16.32
N THR A 246 -7.12 -5.20 -17.26
CA THR A 246 -8.26 -4.26 -17.30
C THR A 246 -9.59 -4.98 -17.46
N ARG A 247 -9.68 -5.96 -18.35
CA ARG A 247 -10.92 -6.72 -18.57
C ARG A 247 -11.35 -7.51 -17.35
N ILE A 248 -10.41 -8.20 -16.72
CA ILE A 248 -10.67 -8.99 -15.51
C ILE A 248 -11.03 -8.08 -14.34
N GLY A 249 -10.30 -6.97 -14.16
CA GLY A 249 -10.61 -5.98 -13.12
C GLY A 249 -12.03 -5.43 -13.23
N GLN A 250 -12.50 -5.08 -14.43
CA GLN A 250 -13.88 -4.63 -14.67
C GLN A 250 -14.93 -5.72 -14.37
N GLY A 251 -14.59 -6.98 -14.62
CA GLY A 251 -15.47 -8.11 -14.27
C GLY A 251 -15.57 -8.29 -12.76
N ILE A 252 -14.46 -8.23 -12.06
CA ILE A 252 -14.42 -8.31 -10.59
C ILE A 252 -15.15 -7.11 -9.97
N GLU A 253 -14.96 -5.90 -10.48
CA GLU A 253 -15.67 -4.71 -10.01
C GLU A 253 -17.20 -4.87 -10.07
N LYS A 254 -17.72 -5.48 -11.14
CA LYS A 254 -19.15 -5.76 -11.23
C LYS A 254 -19.62 -6.75 -10.17
N LEU A 255 -18.85 -7.79 -9.87
CA LEU A 255 -19.18 -8.76 -8.82
C LEU A 255 -19.18 -8.11 -7.43
N VAL A 256 -18.19 -7.31 -7.12
CA VAL A 256 -18.09 -6.58 -5.84
C VAL A 256 -19.26 -5.60 -5.70
N ASN A 257 -19.59 -4.85 -6.76
CA ASN A 257 -20.75 -3.94 -6.75
C ASN A 257 -22.08 -4.65 -6.57
N GLN A 258 -22.23 -5.87 -7.09
CA GLN A 258 -23.44 -6.69 -6.91
C GLN A 258 -23.60 -7.21 -5.47
N ALA A 259 -22.49 -7.37 -4.75
CA ALA A 259 -22.52 -7.79 -3.35
C ALA A 259 -23.03 -6.69 -2.40
N GLN A 260 -23.27 -5.47 -2.89
CA GLN A 260 -23.78 -4.32 -2.12
C GLN A 260 -22.93 -3.99 -0.88
N CYS A 261 -21.62 -4.28 -0.95
CA CYS A 261 -20.66 -3.93 0.10
C CYS A 261 -19.99 -2.58 -0.20
N ASP A 262 -19.51 -1.92 0.84
CA ASP A 262 -18.66 -0.71 0.70
C ASP A 262 -17.25 -1.12 0.32
N GLY A 263 -17.10 -1.53 -0.93
CA GLY A 263 -15.85 -2.03 -1.49
C GLY A 263 -15.51 -1.34 -2.79
N TYR A 264 -14.22 -1.28 -3.07
CA TYR A 264 -13.72 -0.78 -4.35
C TYR A 264 -12.70 -1.74 -4.94
N VAL A 265 -12.58 -1.68 -6.26
CA VAL A 265 -11.61 -2.48 -7.02
C VAL A 265 -10.60 -1.55 -7.66
N GLU A 266 -9.36 -1.71 -7.29
CA GLU A 266 -8.24 -1.03 -7.92
C GLU A 266 -7.64 -1.89 -9.04
N VAL A 267 -7.52 -1.31 -10.23
CA VAL A 267 -6.81 -1.92 -11.36
C VAL A 267 -5.60 -1.07 -11.67
N ARG A 268 -4.41 -1.63 -11.52
CA ARG A 268 -3.14 -0.90 -11.66
C ARG A 268 -3.03 -0.14 -12.99
N GLU A 269 -3.43 -0.74 -14.10
CA GLU A 269 -3.38 -0.07 -15.41
C GLU A 269 -4.33 1.14 -15.52
N ASN A 270 -5.51 1.10 -14.88
CA ASN A 270 -6.41 2.25 -14.84
C ASN A 270 -5.79 3.40 -14.04
N ASN A 271 -5.14 3.07 -12.93
CA ASN A 271 -4.47 4.05 -12.06
C ASN A 271 -3.23 4.67 -12.71
N LYS A 272 -2.47 3.89 -13.51
CA LYS A 272 -1.41 4.44 -14.36
C LYS A 272 -1.94 5.49 -15.33
N ALA A 273 -3.01 5.19 -16.03
CA ALA A 273 -3.59 6.11 -17.01
C ALA A 273 -4.00 7.45 -16.37
N SER A 274 -4.54 7.41 -15.15
CA SER A 274 -4.91 8.60 -14.38
C SER A 274 -3.70 9.43 -13.96
N LEU A 275 -2.61 8.78 -13.53
CA LEU A 275 -1.38 9.47 -13.13
C LEU A 275 -0.63 10.12 -14.30
N TYR A 276 -0.74 9.58 -15.53
CA TYR A 276 -0.15 10.19 -16.72
C TYR A 276 -0.94 11.40 -17.26
N GLN A 277 -2.16 11.62 -16.78
CA GLN A 277 -3.00 12.76 -17.18
C GLN A 277 -2.87 13.98 -16.24
N MET A 278 -2.20 13.83 -15.11
CA MET A 278 -1.88 14.92 -14.17
C MET A 278 -0.56 15.60 -14.54
#